data_c1c10f83985168a3fdec006652ffc2b5
#
_entry.id   c1c10f83985168a3fdec006652ffc2b5
#
_cell.length_a   1.000
_cell.length_b   1.000
_cell.length_c   1.000
_cell.angle_alpha   90.00
_cell.angle_beta   90.00
_cell.angle_gamma   90.00
#
_symmetry.space_group_name_H-M   'P 1'
#
loop_
_entity.id
_entity.type
_entity.pdbx_description
1 polymer ?
#
loop_
_entity_poly.entity_id
_entity_poly.type
_entity_poly.pdbx_seq_one_letter_code
_entity_poly.pdbx_strand_id
1 'polypeptide(L)'
;MKLRIFAFFMAVILCFGCISLFGCDNGKTDETTAEETTASAETTGEETTEAETDAPEIPDEGYDGSAVTIVFYHTMGQNLRNVLEAYIAEFNKLYPNITIEHSQVGGYDDVRNQISTEITVGNQPNIAYCYPDHVATYNISKAVYPLDALIANMAEVTRADGTTERMGLTQKQINDFIPGYYNEGKQFGDGKMYTLPLSKSTEVLYYNATFFAEHGLTPPTTWDEMEELCRRIKEIDPDCIPLGYDSESNWFITMCEQLGTPYTSATGEHFLFNTAENRSFVKRFRGWYENGYVTTQELYGAYTSGLFVAGAGEQKSYMSIGSSAGATHQRPTKENGAYPFEVGITTIPQVDSSNAKVISQGPSLCIFDKANKQEVYASWLFMKFLTTTVEFHAEFSMASGYVPVLKSVATNDIYAEWLSGADGGDGIAALSAKVCLDQVDAYYTSPAFNGSSVARDQVGLLIQDCLTATADDVDAMILQKFEAAVEKCKYLS
;
A
#
# COMPACT_ATOMS: atom_id res chain seq x y z
N MET A 1 -7.75 -3.22 46.85
CA MET A 1 -7.83 -4.46 47.69
C MET A 1 -8.46 -5.56 46.85
N LYS A 2 -7.77 -6.69 46.73
CA LYS A 2 -8.09 -7.96 46.05
C LYS A 2 -7.60 -8.12 44.59
N LEU A 3 -6.36 -8.58 44.55
CA LEU A 3 -5.68 -9.35 43.51
C LEU A 3 -6.49 -10.61 43.16
N ARG A 4 -6.63 -10.94 41.89
CA ARG A 4 -6.91 -12.31 41.44
C ARG A 4 -5.96 -12.71 40.31
N ILE A 5 -5.03 -13.56 40.72
CA ILE A 5 -4.10 -14.33 39.87
C ILE A 5 -4.92 -15.47 39.23
N PHE A 6 -4.77 -15.65 37.92
CA PHE A 6 -5.15 -16.90 37.24
C PHE A 6 -3.91 -17.48 36.55
N ALA A 7 -3.47 -18.58 37.08
CA ALA A 7 -2.46 -19.44 36.50
C ALA A 7 -3.11 -20.33 35.44
N PHE A 8 -2.50 -20.47 34.27
CA PHE A 8 -2.87 -21.48 33.27
C PHE A 8 -1.77 -22.52 33.14
N PHE A 9 -2.16 -23.77 33.28
CA PHE A 9 -1.34 -24.97 33.27
C PHE A 9 -0.88 -25.28 31.83
N MET A 10 0.42 -25.56 31.71
CA MET A 10 1.07 -26.10 30.55
C MET A 10 1.03 -27.63 30.63
N ALA A 11 0.42 -28.30 29.68
CA ALA A 11 0.48 -29.75 29.55
C ALA A 11 1.41 -30.11 28.36
N VAL A 12 2.58 -30.65 28.72
CA VAL A 12 3.52 -31.28 27.79
C VAL A 12 3.09 -32.75 27.61
N ILE A 13 2.89 -33.19 26.39
CA ILE A 13 2.82 -34.62 26.07
C ILE A 13 3.99 -34.96 25.14
N LEU A 14 4.92 -35.69 25.73
CA LEU A 14 6.00 -36.42 25.04
C LEU A 14 5.44 -37.78 24.60
N CYS A 15 5.61 -38.14 23.34
CA CYS A 15 5.57 -39.54 22.88
C CYS A 15 6.86 -39.92 22.19
N PHE A 16 7.50 -40.90 22.81
CA PHE A 16 8.72 -41.59 22.37
C PHE A 16 8.38 -42.78 21.48
N GLY A 17 9.34 -43.09 20.61
CA GLY A 17 9.62 -44.47 20.09
C GLY A 17 9.20 -44.69 18.65
N CYS A 18 9.92 -45.34 17.78
CA CYS A 18 11.03 -46.27 17.89
C CYS A 18 11.87 -46.29 16.62
N ILE A 19 13.12 -46.60 16.82
CA ILE A 19 14.18 -46.88 15.86
C ILE A 19 13.94 -48.24 15.21
N SER A 20 14.27 -48.38 13.91
CA SER A 20 14.73 -49.64 13.35
C SER A 20 15.76 -49.42 12.26
N LEU A 21 16.96 -49.85 12.54
CA LEU A 21 18.14 -49.98 11.69
C LEU A 21 18.03 -51.30 10.88
N PHE A 22 18.54 -51.28 9.67
CA PHE A 22 19.25 -52.37 8.93
C PHE A 22 19.61 -51.76 7.59
N GLY A 23 20.83 -51.76 7.01
CA GLY A 23 21.98 -52.59 7.20
C GLY A 23 22.67 -52.66 5.83
N CYS A 24 23.95 -52.38 5.80
CA CYS A 24 24.92 -52.39 4.72
C CYS A 24 24.75 -53.46 3.61
N ASP A 25 25.20 -53.18 2.37
CA ASP A 25 26.45 -53.78 1.92
C ASP A 25 26.99 -53.20 0.60
N ASN A 26 28.29 -53.37 0.46
CA ASN A 26 29.30 -52.96 -0.49
C ASN A 26 29.15 -53.49 -1.94
N GLY A 27 29.80 -52.75 -2.88
CA GLY A 27 30.47 -53.45 -3.94
C GLY A 27 30.83 -52.69 -5.22
N LYS A 28 32.06 -52.10 -5.22
CA LYS A 28 33.07 -52.08 -6.30
C LYS A 28 32.78 -51.48 -7.70
N THR A 29 33.54 -50.42 -7.95
CA THR A 29 34.39 -50.07 -9.12
C THR A 29 34.41 -51.02 -10.32
N ASP A 30 34.33 -50.43 -11.53
CA ASP A 30 35.33 -50.64 -12.59
C ASP A 30 35.29 -49.48 -13.62
N GLU A 31 36.50 -48.99 -13.92
CA GLU A 31 36.87 -48.14 -15.04
C GLU A 31 36.76 -48.87 -16.35
N THR A 32 36.48 -48.20 -17.47
CA THR A 32 37.34 -48.29 -18.66
C THR A 32 36.83 -47.43 -19.85
N THR A 33 37.74 -46.58 -20.29
CA THR A 33 38.20 -46.18 -21.63
C THR A 33 37.26 -45.45 -22.61
N ALA A 34 37.86 -44.33 -23.08
CA ALA A 34 37.52 -43.49 -24.20
C ALA A 34 37.64 -44.24 -25.56
N GLU A 35 36.80 -43.85 -26.51
CA GLU A 35 37.12 -43.84 -27.92
C GLU A 35 36.55 -42.58 -28.63
N GLU A 36 37.44 -41.81 -29.20
CA GLU A 36 37.15 -40.74 -30.17
C GLU A 36 36.63 -41.36 -31.44
N THR A 37 35.60 -40.76 -32.04
CA THR A 37 35.40 -40.85 -33.49
C THR A 37 34.84 -39.53 -34.03
N THR A 38 35.60 -38.98 -34.97
CA THR A 38 35.38 -37.72 -35.72
C THR A 38 34.25 -37.85 -36.75
N ALA A 39 33.63 -36.67 -36.99
CA ALA A 39 33.10 -36.07 -38.22
C ALA A 39 31.72 -36.48 -38.72
N SER A 40 30.81 -35.52 -38.73
CA SER A 40 30.37 -34.82 -39.97
C SER A 40 29.37 -33.71 -39.62
N ALA A 41 29.58 -32.54 -40.18
CA ALA A 41 28.68 -31.39 -40.12
C ALA A 41 27.46 -31.69 -41.01
N GLU A 42 26.30 -31.62 -40.44
CA GLU A 42 25.05 -31.34 -41.15
C GLU A 42 24.38 -30.10 -40.48
N THR A 43 24.27 -29.07 -41.26
CA THR A 43 23.57 -27.83 -41.00
C THR A 43 22.08 -28.11 -40.96
N THR A 44 21.49 -28.20 -39.79
CA THR A 44 20.03 -28.10 -39.62
C THR A 44 19.69 -26.78 -38.98
N GLY A 45 18.78 -26.03 -39.66
CA GLY A 45 18.34 -24.71 -39.26
C GLY A 45 17.80 -24.71 -37.83
N GLU A 46 18.19 -23.70 -37.07
CA GLU A 46 17.55 -23.30 -35.86
C GLU A 46 16.12 -22.80 -36.21
N GLU A 47 15.14 -23.64 -35.99
CA GLU A 47 13.79 -23.16 -35.72
C GLU A 47 13.85 -22.41 -34.40
N THR A 48 13.88 -21.09 -34.49
CA THR A 48 13.50 -20.21 -33.37
C THR A 48 12.06 -20.51 -33.04
N THR A 49 11.83 -21.34 -32.03
CA THR A 49 10.55 -21.39 -31.32
C THR A 49 10.37 -20.00 -30.69
N GLU A 50 9.61 -19.14 -31.39
CA GLU A 50 8.96 -18.01 -30.75
C GLU A 50 8.19 -18.57 -29.58
N ALA A 51 8.51 -18.09 -28.35
CA ALA A 51 7.69 -18.33 -27.19
C ALA A 51 6.31 -17.78 -27.54
N GLU A 52 5.34 -18.64 -27.74
CA GLU A 52 3.92 -18.27 -27.76
C GLU A 52 3.66 -17.54 -26.46
N THR A 53 3.53 -16.21 -26.55
CA THR A 53 2.94 -15.43 -25.49
C THR A 53 1.49 -15.88 -25.45
N ASP A 54 1.12 -16.71 -24.45
CA ASP A 54 -0.26 -17.04 -24.14
C ASP A 54 -1.02 -15.71 -23.91
N ALA A 55 -1.61 -15.20 -24.98
CA ALA A 55 -2.58 -14.13 -24.85
C ALA A 55 -3.72 -14.64 -23.96
N PRO A 56 -4.14 -13.90 -22.92
CA PRO A 56 -5.20 -14.39 -22.05
C PRO A 56 -6.43 -14.71 -22.88
N GLU A 57 -6.93 -15.94 -22.73
CA GLU A 57 -8.12 -16.42 -23.41
C GLU A 57 -9.29 -15.53 -22.97
N ILE A 58 -9.86 -14.73 -23.89
CA ILE A 58 -10.98 -13.83 -23.60
C ILE A 58 -12.22 -14.71 -23.39
N PRO A 59 -12.86 -14.69 -22.21
CA PRO A 59 -14.05 -15.49 -22.00
C PRO A 59 -15.17 -15.01 -22.93
N ASP A 60 -15.79 -15.94 -23.65
CA ASP A 60 -17.03 -15.70 -24.39
C ASP A 60 -18.27 -15.74 -23.46
N GLU A 61 -18.07 -16.06 -22.20
CA GLU A 61 -19.08 -16.25 -21.16
C GLU A 61 -19.08 -15.08 -20.19
N GLY A 62 -20.25 -14.78 -19.63
CA GLY A 62 -20.44 -13.77 -18.61
C GLY A 62 -21.25 -14.30 -17.43
N TYR A 63 -21.69 -13.41 -16.57
CA TYR A 63 -22.62 -13.72 -15.51
C TYR A 63 -23.98 -14.11 -16.10
N ASP A 64 -24.48 -15.28 -15.74
CA ASP A 64 -25.67 -15.92 -16.29
C ASP A 64 -26.97 -15.60 -15.53
N GLY A 65 -26.90 -14.77 -14.48
CA GLY A 65 -28.03 -14.43 -13.63
C GLY A 65 -28.29 -15.41 -12.48
N SER A 66 -27.44 -16.40 -12.27
CA SER A 66 -27.55 -17.35 -11.16
C SER A 66 -27.37 -16.68 -9.79
N ALA A 67 -28.00 -17.24 -8.76
CA ALA A 67 -27.85 -16.72 -7.41
C ALA A 67 -26.45 -17.05 -6.86
N VAL A 68 -25.71 -16.01 -6.47
CA VAL A 68 -24.37 -16.14 -5.89
C VAL A 68 -24.20 -15.20 -4.69
N THR A 69 -23.35 -15.58 -3.76
CA THR A 69 -22.91 -14.73 -2.64
C THR A 69 -21.45 -14.39 -2.81
N ILE A 70 -21.12 -13.10 -2.69
CA ILE A 70 -19.78 -12.56 -2.79
C ILE A 70 -19.34 -12.06 -1.43
N VAL A 71 -18.22 -12.57 -0.93
CA VAL A 71 -17.59 -12.12 0.33
C VAL A 71 -16.53 -11.08 0.00
N PHE A 72 -16.60 -9.93 0.66
CA PHE A 72 -15.69 -8.81 0.48
C PHE A 72 -15.02 -8.40 1.80
N TYR A 73 -13.67 -8.51 1.88
CA TYR A 73 -12.88 -8.07 3.03
C TYR A 73 -12.24 -6.71 2.80
N HIS A 74 -12.34 -5.84 3.80
CA HIS A 74 -11.84 -4.47 3.73
C HIS A 74 -11.47 -3.91 5.12
N THR A 75 -10.87 -2.71 5.14
CA THR A 75 -10.47 -1.99 6.36
C THR A 75 -11.36 -0.79 6.67
N MET A 76 -12.48 -0.62 5.98
CA MET A 76 -13.33 0.57 6.03
C MET A 76 -13.91 0.81 7.43
N GLY A 77 -13.68 2.02 7.96
CA GLY A 77 -14.39 2.53 9.13
C GLY A 77 -15.88 2.81 8.86
N GLN A 78 -16.64 3.18 9.88
CA GLN A 78 -18.11 3.30 9.80
C GLN A 78 -18.57 4.25 8.69
N ASN A 79 -17.93 5.42 8.53
CA ASN A 79 -18.35 6.40 7.51
C ASN A 79 -18.23 5.82 6.08
N LEU A 80 -17.14 5.11 5.80
CA LEU A 80 -16.93 4.48 4.50
C LEU A 80 -17.84 3.27 4.28
N ARG A 81 -18.15 2.50 5.35
CA ARG A 81 -19.14 1.43 5.25
C ARG A 81 -20.53 1.94 4.91
N ASN A 82 -20.94 3.08 5.47
CA ASN A 82 -22.23 3.69 5.12
C ASN A 82 -22.32 4.02 3.62
N VAL A 83 -21.25 4.54 3.03
CA VAL A 83 -21.17 4.77 1.57
C VAL A 83 -21.20 3.45 0.82
N LEU A 84 -20.37 2.47 1.21
CA LEU A 84 -20.34 1.15 0.58
C LEU A 84 -21.72 0.48 0.59
N GLU A 85 -22.40 0.47 1.73
CA GLU A 85 -23.74 -0.15 1.90
C GLU A 85 -24.79 0.53 1.03
N ALA A 86 -24.74 1.86 0.88
CA ALA A 86 -25.63 2.58 -0.03
C ALA A 86 -25.40 2.14 -1.49
N TYR A 87 -24.14 1.99 -1.92
CA TYR A 87 -23.83 1.54 -3.29
C TYR A 87 -24.02 0.04 -3.50
N ILE A 88 -23.91 -0.80 -2.48
CA ILE A 88 -24.36 -2.20 -2.54
C ILE A 88 -25.89 -2.24 -2.81
N ALA A 89 -26.66 -1.38 -2.17
CA ALA A 89 -28.11 -1.32 -2.41
C ALA A 89 -28.42 -0.86 -3.87
N GLU A 90 -27.67 0.08 -4.44
CA GLU A 90 -27.80 0.47 -5.85
C GLU A 90 -27.38 -0.67 -6.80
N PHE A 91 -26.28 -1.35 -6.51
CA PHE A 91 -25.83 -2.52 -7.28
C PHE A 91 -26.87 -3.65 -7.26
N ASN A 92 -27.49 -3.92 -6.11
CA ASN A 92 -28.52 -4.95 -5.98
C ASN A 92 -29.81 -4.63 -6.77
N LYS A 93 -30.08 -3.36 -7.09
CA LYS A 93 -31.18 -3.00 -8.00
C LYS A 93 -30.88 -3.46 -9.44
N LEU A 94 -29.61 -3.47 -9.83
CA LEU A 94 -29.14 -3.91 -11.14
C LEU A 94 -29.01 -5.44 -11.20
N TYR A 95 -28.51 -6.06 -10.14
CA TYR A 95 -28.19 -7.48 -10.03
C TYR A 95 -28.74 -8.10 -8.75
N PRO A 96 -30.08 -8.32 -8.65
CA PRO A 96 -30.73 -8.76 -7.42
C PRO A 96 -30.37 -10.18 -6.98
N ASN A 97 -29.80 -10.99 -7.86
CA ASN A 97 -29.36 -12.36 -7.56
C ASN A 97 -27.92 -12.42 -7.02
N ILE A 98 -27.20 -11.28 -6.97
CA ILE A 98 -25.87 -11.21 -6.36
C ILE A 98 -26.00 -10.65 -4.95
N THR A 99 -25.72 -11.47 -3.95
CA THR A 99 -25.64 -11.03 -2.55
C THR A 99 -24.22 -10.61 -2.23
N ILE A 100 -24.02 -9.41 -1.64
CA ILE A 100 -22.72 -8.94 -1.17
C ILE A 100 -22.67 -9.02 0.35
N GLU A 101 -21.80 -9.87 0.88
CA GLU A 101 -21.45 -9.92 2.30
C GLU A 101 -20.08 -9.25 2.48
N HIS A 102 -19.99 -8.21 3.30
CA HIS A 102 -18.73 -7.53 3.52
C HIS A 102 -18.35 -7.50 5.01
N SER A 103 -17.04 -7.50 5.26
CA SER A 103 -16.50 -7.50 6.63
C SER A 103 -15.32 -6.55 6.75
N GLN A 104 -15.32 -5.76 7.81
CA GLN A 104 -14.15 -5.04 8.25
C GLN A 104 -13.20 -6.00 8.96
N VAL A 105 -11.99 -6.17 8.42
CA VAL A 105 -10.94 -7.01 9.00
C VAL A 105 -9.80 -6.08 9.40
N GLY A 106 -9.77 -5.62 10.64
CA GLY A 106 -8.71 -4.81 11.22
C GLY A 106 -8.05 -3.77 10.28
N GLY A 107 -6.72 -3.75 10.25
CA GLY A 107 -5.91 -2.98 9.31
C GLY A 107 -5.55 -3.78 8.04
N TYR A 108 -4.71 -3.19 7.18
CA TYR A 108 -4.31 -3.83 5.92
C TYR A 108 -3.52 -5.13 6.14
N ASP A 109 -2.66 -5.18 7.16
CA ASP A 109 -1.89 -6.37 7.51
C ASP A 109 -2.78 -7.47 8.08
N ASP A 110 -3.83 -7.10 8.82
CA ASP A 110 -4.82 -8.07 9.33
C ASP A 110 -5.56 -8.73 8.17
N VAL A 111 -5.98 -7.95 7.16
CA VAL A 111 -6.60 -8.46 5.93
C VAL A 111 -5.63 -9.41 5.20
N ARG A 112 -4.36 -8.99 5.02
CA ARG A 112 -3.32 -9.82 4.37
C ARG A 112 -3.14 -11.15 5.10
N ASN A 113 -2.96 -11.10 6.41
CA ASN A 113 -2.64 -12.28 7.23
C ASN A 113 -3.82 -13.25 7.31
N GLN A 114 -5.06 -12.72 7.45
CA GLN A 114 -6.26 -13.54 7.44
C GLN A 114 -6.42 -14.25 6.10
N ILE A 115 -6.35 -13.53 4.98
CA ILE A 115 -6.49 -14.10 3.63
C ILE A 115 -5.39 -15.12 3.35
N SER A 116 -4.13 -14.83 3.73
CA SER A 116 -3.02 -15.78 3.54
C SER A 116 -3.28 -17.10 4.28
N THR A 117 -3.90 -17.04 5.46
CA THR A 117 -4.31 -18.23 6.22
C THR A 117 -5.46 -18.95 5.51
N GLU A 118 -6.48 -18.23 5.06
CA GLU A 118 -7.68 -18.80 4.43
C GLU A 118 -7.40 -19.43 3.07
N ILE A 119 -6.43 -18.91 2.29
CA ILE A 119 -5.95 -19.51 1.03
C ILE A 119 -5.48 -20.95 1.26
N THR A 120 -4.81 -21.24 2.39
CA THR A 120 -4.28 -22.58 2.68
C THR A 120 -5.36 -23.66 2.79
N VAL A 121 -6.59 -23.26 3.09
CA VAL A 121 -7.75 -24.15 3.25
C VAL A 121 -8.84 -23.90 2.19
N GLY A 122 -8.60 -23.02 1.21
CA GLY A 122 -9.52 -22.74 0.11
C GLY A 122 -10.74 -21.91 0.52
N ASN A 123 -10.67 -21.14 1.62
CA ASN A 123 -11.78 -20.38 2.18
C ASN A 123 -11.60 -18.85 2.05
N GLN A 124 -10.69 -18.40 1.17
CA GLN A 124 -10.45 -16.98 0.92
C GLN A 124 -11.72 -16.26 0.42
N PRO A 125 -11.85 -14.92 0.65
CA PRO A 125 -12.99 -14.15 0.16
C PRO A 125 -13.06 -14.12 -1.37
N ASN A 126 -14.09 -13.52 -1.93
CA ASN A 126 -14.21 -13.31 -3.38
C ASN A 126 -13.46 -12.05 -3.83
N ILE A 127 -13.54 -10.98 -3.03
CA ILE A 127 -12.91 -9.69 -3.27
C ILE A 127 -12.21 -9.23 -1.98
N ALA A 128 -11.08 -8.55 -2.11
CA ALA A 128 -10.45 -7.92 -0.97
C ALA A 128 -9.80 -6.58 -1.31
N TYR A 129 -9.70 -5.73 -0.28
CA TYR A 129 -8.75 -4.63 -0.22
C TYR A 129 -7.34 -5.19 -0.25
N CYS A 130 -6.49 -4.60 -1.05
CA CYS A 130 -5.10 -5.01 -1.13
C CYS A 130 -4.19 -3.85 -1.50
N TYR A 131 -2.93 -4.00 -1.13
CA TYR A 131 -1.81 -3.36 -1.79
C TYR A 131 -1.19 -4.33 -2.81
N PRO A 132 -0.40 -3.85 -3.80
CA PRO A 132 0.25 -4.74 -4.77
C PRO A 132 1.12 -5.83 -4.14
N ASP A 133 1.85 -5.50 -3.09
CA ASP A 133 2.70 -6.44 -2.35
C ASP A 133 1.91 -7.56 -1.64
N HIS A 134 0.67 -7.27 -1.19
CA HIS A 134 -0.24 -8.30 -0.66
C HIS A 134 -0.63 -9.29 -1.74
N VAL A 135 -0.98 -8.79 -2.94
CA VAL A 135 -1.34 -9.63 -4.09
C VAL A 135 -0.16 -10.51 -4.51
N ALA A 136 1.06 -9.99 -4.50
CA ALA A 136 2.25 -10.78 -4.78
C ALA A 136 2.38 -11.97 -3.79
N THR A 137 2.08 -11.74 -2.50
CA THR A 137 2.05 -12.80 -1.48
C THR A 137 0.95 -13.83 -1.76
N TYR A 138 -0.27 -13.40 -2.09
CA TYR A 138 -1.38 -14.32 -2.42
C TYR A 138 -1.09 -15.15 -3.68
N ASN A 139 -0.39 -14.58 -4.64
CA ASN A 139 -0.05 -15.21 -5.92
C ASN A 139 1.03 -16.29 -5.83
N ILE A 140 1.73 -16.44 -4.72
CA ILE A 140 2.57 -17.64 -4.46
C ILE A 140 1.73 -18.90 -4.62
N SER A 141 0.47 -18.87 -4.16
CA SER A 141 -0.50 -19.97 -4.30
C SER A 141 -1.37 -19.88 -5.55
N LYS A 142 -1.13 -18.92 -6.46
CA LYS A 142 -1.96 -18.61 -7.64
C LYS A 142 -3.43 -18.40 -7.27
N ALA A 143 -3.68 -17.77 -6.12
CA ALA A 143 -5.02 -17.57 -5.58
C ALA A 143 -5.76 -16.37 -6.17
N VAL A 144 -5.03 -15.40 -6.76
CA VAL A 144 -5.64 -14.19 -7.33
C VAL A 144 -5.95 -14.39 -8.80
N TYR A 145 -7.16 -14.02 -9.20
CA TYR A 145 -7.61 -14.14 -10.58
C TYR A 145 -7.06 -12.96 -11.42
N PRO A 146 -6.35 -13.22 -12.55
CA PRO A 146 -5.89 -12.16 -13.44
C PRO A 146 -7.07 -11.44 -14.10
N LEU A 147 -7.06 -10.12 -14.09
CA LEU A 147 -8.19 -9.31 -14.55
C LEU A 147 -8.20 -9.07 -16.07
N ASP A 148 -7.11 -9.38 -16.78
CA ASP A 148 -6.96 -9.07 -18.21
C ASP A 148 -8.12 -9.61 -19.05
N ALA A 149 -8.47 -10.89 -18.88
CA ALA A 149 -9.58 -11.52 -19.57
C ALA A 149 -10.94 -10.89 -19.19
N LEU A 150 -11.14 -10.54 -17.91
CA LEU A 150 -12.35 -9.88 -17.43
C LEU A 150 -12.48 -8.46 -18.00
N ILE A 151 -11.37 -7.70 -18.04
CA ILE A 151 -11.32 -6.35 -18.62
C ILE A 151 -11.65 -6.39 -20.12
N ALA A 152 -11.10 -7.36 -20.84
CA ALA A 152 -11.29 -7.52 -22.29
C ALA A 152 -12.63 -8.18 -22.67
N ASN A 153 -13.36 -8.77 -21.74
CA ASN A 153 -14.55 -9.57 -21.97
C ASN A 153 -15.63 -8.79 -22.73
N MET A 154 -16.09 -9.34 -23.86
CA MET A 154 -17.09 -8.73 -24.75
C MET A 154 -18.51 -9.27 -24.53
N ALA A 155 -18.69 -10.29 -23.68
CA ALA A 155 -20.02 -10.82 -23.37
C ALA A 155 -20.92 -9.72 -22.80
N GLU A 156 -22.21 -9.80 -23.09
CA GLU A 156 -23.22 -8.90 -22.53
C GLU A 156 -23.92 -9.57 -21.34
N VAL A 157 -24.20 -8.78 -20.32
CA VAL A 157 -25.01 -9.19 -19.17
C VAL A 157 -26.29 -8.36 -19.11
N THR A 158 -27.41 -9.00 -18.82
CA THR A 158 -28.71 -8.31 -18.69
C THR A 158 -28.95 -7.93 -17.23
N ARG A 159 -29.25 -6.66 -17.00
CA ARG A 159 -29.62 -6.10 -15.68
C ARG A 159 -31.11 -6.35 -15.40
N ALA A 160 -31.50 -6.20 -14.15
CA ALA A 160 -32.89 -6.37 -13.71
C ALA A 160 -33.89 -5.40 -14.40
N ASP A 161 -33.42 -4.22 -14.81
CA ASP A 161 -34.23 -3.24 -15.57
C ASP A 161 -34.39 -3.57 -17.04
N GLY A 162 -33.80 -4.69 -17.50
CA GLY A 162 -33.85 -5.15 -18.89
C GLY A 162 -32.81 -4.51 -19.81
N THR A 163 -31.97 -3.59 -19.30
CA THR A 163 -30.83 -3.07 -20.06
C THR A 163 -29.70 -4.08 -20.11
N THR A 164 -28.82 -3.98 -21.10
CA THR A 164 -27.62 -4.81 -21.20
C THR A 164 -26.38 -3.95 -21.00
N GLU A 165 -25.35 -4.55 -20.42
CA GLU A 165 -24.02 -3.97 -20.39
C GLU A 165 -22.96 -5.00 -20.77
N ARG A 166 -21.85 -4.52 -21.34
CA ARG A 166 -20.67 -5.35 -21.58
C ARG A 166 -20.05 -5.79 -20.25
N MET A 167 -19.67 -7.06 -20.14
CA MET A 167 -18.94 -7.56 -18.96
C MET A 167 -17.64 -6.78 -18.71
N GLY A 168 -16.82 -6.62 -19.73
CA GLY A 168 -15.53 -5.93 -19.62
C GLY A 168 -15.62 -4.40 -19.53
N LEU A 169 -14.47 -3.76 -19.41
CA LEU A 169 -14.35 -2.30 -19.44
C LEU A 169 -14.39 -1.79 -20.89
N THR A 170 -15.06 -0.68 -21.09
CA THR A 170 -14.96 0.09 -22.33
C THR A 170 -13.66 0.90 -22.33
N GLN A 171 -13.16 1.26 -23.52
CA GLN A 171 -11.98 2.12 -23.63
C GLN A 171 -12.20 3.48 -22.94
N LYS A 172 -13.45 3.98 -22.91
CA LYS A 172 -13.80 5.22 -22.20
C LYS A 172 -13.56 5.05 -20.69
N GLN A 173 -14.01 3.94 -20.08
CA GLN A 173 -13.79 3.64 -18.66
C GLN A 173 -12.31 3.47 -18.34
N ILE A 174 -11.55 2.76 -19.19
CA ILE A 174 -10.10 2.59 -18.99
C ILE A 174 -9.37 3.95 -19.03
N ASN A 175 -9.73 4.81 -20.01
CA ASN A 175 -9.12 6.12 -20.17
C ASN A 175 -9.50 7.12 -19.06
N ASP A 176 -10.58 6.86 -18.34
CA ASP A 176 -11.03 7.70 -17.23
C ASP A 176 -10.19 7.48 -15.95
N PHE A 177 -9.64 6.30 -15.77
CA PHE A 177 -8.70 6.09 -14.67
C PHE A 177 -7.49 7.01 -14.80
N ILE A 178 -6.99 7.50 -13.67
CA ILE A 178 -5.69 8.17 -13.57
C ILE A 178 -4.62 7.13 -13.92
N PRO A 179 -3.77 7.37 -14.94
CA PRO A 179 -2.88 6.34 -15.49
C PRO A 179 -1.94 5.70 -14.48
N GLY A 180 -1.36 6.50 -13.56
CA GLY A 180 -0.46 5.99 -12.51
C GLY A 180 -1.16 4.96 -11.62
N TYR A 181 -2.38 5.23 -11.21
CA TYR A 181 -3.17 4.33 -10.36
C TYR A 181 -3.63 3.06 -11.09
N TYR A 182 -4.03 3.20 -12.35
CA TYR A 182 -4.42 2.04 -13.15
C TYR A 182 -3.25 1.10 -13.43
N ASN A 183 -2.09 1.67 -13.78
CA ASN A 183 -0.90 0.89 -14.12
C ASN A 183 -0.26 0.18 -12.91
N GLU A 184 -0.53 0.63 -11.69
CA GLU A 184 -0.13 -0.08 -10.46
C GLU A 184 -0.60 -1.54 -10.46
N GLY A 185 -1.80 -1.79 -11.02
CA GLY A 185 -2.37 -3.14 -11.13
C GLY A 185 -1.58 -4.13 -11.99
N LYS A 186 -0.52 -3.69 -12.70
CA LYS A 186 0.35 -4.49 -13.58
C LYS A 186 1.79 -4.64 -13.09
N GLN A 187 2.10 -4.17 -11.89
CA GLN A 187 3.49 -4.10 -11.38
C GLN A 187 3.99 -5.40 -10.73
N PHE A 188 3.59 -6.56 -11.27
CA PHE A 188 3.90 -7.89 -10.71
C PHE A 188 5.00 -8.64 -11.46
N GLY A 189 5.59 -8.03 -12.47
CA GLY A 189 6.71 -8.60 -13.24
C GLY A 189 6.31 -9.61 -14.33
N ASP A 190 5.05 -10.07 -14.36
CA ASP A 190 4.50 -10.98 -15.37
C ASP A 190 3.62 -10.28 -16.44
N GLY A 191 3.47 -8.96 -16.33
CA GLY A 191 2.69 -8.12 -17.24
C GLY A 191 1.17 -8.23 -17.13
N LYS A 192 0.66 -9.06 -16.19
CA LYS A 192 -0.78 -9.25 -15.99
C LYS A 192 -1.36 -8.20 -15.04
N MET A 193 -2.64 -7.92 -15.22
CA MET A 193 -3.43 -7.05 -14.36
C MET A 193 -4.06 -7.88 -13.23
N TYR A 194 -3.78 -7.54 -11.98
CA TYR A 194 -4.34 -8.26 -10.83
C TYR A 194 -5.24 -7.38 -9.95
N THR A 195 -5.15 -6.06 -10.07
CA THR A 195 -5.94 -5.15 -9.25
C THR A 195 -6.53 -4.01 -10.05
N LEU A 196 -7.68 -3.48 -9.58
CA LEU A 196 -8.16 -2.16 -9.98
C LEU A 196 -8.09 -1.20 -8.79
N PRO A 197 -7.68 0.06 -9.00
CA PRO A 197 -7.63 1.04 -7.92
C PRO A 197 -9.05 1.42 -7.48
N LEU A 198 -9.29 1.48 -6.17
CA LEU A 198 -10.56 1.94 -5.62
C LEU A 198 -10.49 3.37 -5.10
N SER A 199 -9.46 3.68 -4.33
CA SER A 199 -9.19 5.02 -3.82
C SER A 199 -7.71 5.14 -3.49
N LYS A 200 -7.16 6.33 -3.58
CA LYS A 200 -5.74 6.54 -3.35
C LYS A 200 -5.49 7.62 -2.32
N SER A 201 -4.34 7.53 -1.66
CA SER A 201 -3.80 8.53 -0.77
C SER A 201 -2.30 8.69 -1.04
N THR A 202 -1.72 9.71 -0.45
CA THR A 202 -0.28 9.93 -0.48
C THR A 202 0.15 10.53 0.85
N GLU A 203 1.41 10.81 1.01
CA GLU A 203 1.90 11.61 2.13
C GLU A 203 1.85 13.10 1.79
N VAL A 204 1.44 13.89 2.77
CA VAL A 204 1.44 15.35 2.75
C VAL A 204 2.06 15.89 4.03
N LEU A 205 2.55 17.13 3.98
CA LEU A 205 3.04 17.84 5.14
C LEU A 205 1.93 18.73 5.71
N TYR A 206 1.49 18.43 6.92
CA TYR A 206 0.63 19.28 7.74
C TYR A 206 1.51 20.19 8.58
N TYR A 207 1.12 21.47 8.73
CA TYR A 207 1.84 22.42 9.57
C TYR A 207 0.88 23.36 10.28
N ASN A 208 1.27 23.84 11.44
CA ASN A 208 0.52 24.85 12.21
C ASN A 208 0.67 26.22 11.54
N ALA A 209 -0.30 26.58 10.68
CA ALA A 209 -0.24 27.79 9.88
C ALA A 209 -0.27 29.06 10.76
N THR A 210 -0.96 29.02 11.91
CA THR A 210 -0.97 30.10 12.87
C THR A 210 0.41 30.37 13.45
N PHE A 211 1.09 29.32 13.96
CA PHE A 211 2.45 29.44 14.49
C PHE A 211 3.44 29.91 13.42
N PHE A 212 3.32 29.36 12.19
CA PHE A 212 4.18 29.77 11.08
C PHE A 212 4.02 31.27 10.75
N ALA A 213 2.77 31.77 10.70
CA ALA A 213 2.49 33.19 10.46
C ALA A 213 3.04 34.10 11.59
N GLU A 214 2.85 33.71 12.86
CA GLU A 214 3.32 34.44 14.02
C GLU A 214 4.85 34.59 14.07
N HIS A 215 5.59 33.59 13.59
CA HIS A 215 7.05 33.54 13.63
C HIS A 215 7.71 33.82 12.28
N GLY A 216 6.95 34.17 11.24
CA GLY A 216 7.47 34.44 9.90
C GLY A 216 8.18 33.22 9.29
N LEU A 217 7.63 32.03 9.53
CA LEU A 217 8.11 30.76 8.97
C LEU A 217 7.36 30.43 7.66
N THR A 218 8.00 29.68 6.80
CA THR A 218 7.41 29.16 5.55
C THR A 218 7.54 27.64 5.51
N PRO A 219 6.55 26.91 4.98
CA PRO A 219 6.66 25.46 4.79
C PRO A 219 7.87 25.12 3.90
N PRO A 220 8.62 24.06 4.22
CA PRO A 220 9.81 23.67 3.47
C PRO A 220 9.43 22.98 2.16
N THR A 221 10.20 23.22 1.11
CA THR A 221 10.08 22.54 -0.19
C THR A 221 11.15 21.48 -0.40
N THR A 222 12.24 21.57 0.37
CA THR A 222 13.36 20.62 0.35
C THR A 222 13.65 20.06 1.73
N TRP A 223 14.35 18.91 1.78
CA TRP A 223 14.79 18.31 3.06
C TRP A 223 15.84 19.17 3.77
N ASP A 224 16.62 19.99 3.05
CA ASP A 224 17.58 20.93 3.66
C ASP A 224 16.83 22.09 4.34
N GLU A 225 15.79 22.61 3.69
CA GLU A 225 14.91 23.61 4.31
C GLU A 225 14.16 23.04 5.51
N MET A 226 13.73 21.76 5.47
CA MET A 226 13.09 21.08 6.59
C MET A 226 14.03 21.04 7.81
N GLU A 227 15.29 20.66 7.62
CA GLU A 227 16.26 20.59 8.72
C GLU A 227 16.48 21.95 9.36
N GLU A 228 16.70 22.98 8.55
CA GLU A 228 16.87 24.36 9.04
C GLU A 228 15.60 24.88 9.74
N LEU A 229 14.43 24.53 9.22
CA LEU A 229 13.16 24.89 9.85
C LEU A 229 12.98 24.21 11.21
N CYS A 230 13.28 22.92 11.31
CA CYS A 230 13.28 22.21 12.59
C CYS A 230 14.22 22.84 13.61
N ARG A 231 15.43 23.23 13.19
CA ARG A 231 16.38 23.95 14.04
C ARG A 231 15.79 25.27 14.56
N ARG A 232 15.20 26.07 13.69
CA ARG A 232 14.54 27.36 14.04
C ARG A 232 13.35 27.16 14.98
N ILE A 233 12.52 26.16 14.74
CA ILE A 233 11.38 25.86 15.62
C ILE A 233 11.88 25.47 17.01
N LYS A 234 12.94 24.66 17.10
CA LYS A 234 13.58 24.30 18.38
C LYS A 234 14.14 25.50 19.15
N GLU A 235 14.60 26.54 18.46
CA GLU A 235 15.04 27.80 19.10
C GLU A 235 13.87 28.58 19.67
N ILE A 236 12.68 28.51 19.03
CA ILE A 236 11.45 29.19 19.50
C ILE A 236 10.81 28.42 20.65
N ASP A 237 10.70 27.10 20.51
CA ASP A 237 10.10 26.18 21.49
C ASP A 237 11.07 25.00 21.74
N PRO A 238 11.98 25.09 22.72
CA PRO A 238 12.97 24.05 23.00
C PRO A 238 12.37 22.71 23.44
N ASP A 239 11.16 22.70 23.98
CA ASP A 239 10.52 21.48 24.51
C ASP A 239 9.72 20.72 23.44
N CYS A 240 9.47 21.30 22.27
CA CYS A 240 8.73 20.63 21.18
C CYS A 240 9.59 19.57 20.47
N ILE A 241 8.92 18.72 19.69
CA ILE A 241 9.54 17.94 18.63
C ILE A 241 9.03 18.51 17.32
N PRO A 242 9.82 19.30 16.56
CA PRO A 242 9.33 20.05 15.39
C PRO A 242 8.53 19.24 14.39
N LEU A 243 8.95 18.00 14.09
CA LEU A 243 8.37 17.13 13.06
C LEU A 243 7.98 15.77 13.61
N GLY A 244 6.73 15.36 13.37
CA GLY A 244 6.28 13.96 13.44
C GLY A 244 6.26 13.32 12.06
N TYR A 245 6.66 12.06 11.93
CA TYR A 245 6.55 11.30 10.67
C TYR A 245 5.83 9.98 10.91
N ASP A 246 4.69 9.75 10.23
CA ASP A 246 3.79 8.65 10.52
C ASP A 246 4.15 7.31 9.87
N SER A 247 5.22 7.20 9.06
CA SER A 247 5.61 5.92 8.46
C SER A 247 7.09 5.87 8.11
N GLU A 248 7.85 5.14 8.92
CA GLU A 248 9.28 4.90 8.72
C GLU A 248 9.57 4.25 7.37
N SER A 249 8.77 3.25 7.01
CA SER A 249 8.93 2.54 5.73
C SER A 249 8.68 3.45 4.53
N ASN A 250 7.63 4.27 4.58
CA ASN A 250 7.38 5.26 3.52
C ASN A 250 8.52 6.27 3.43
N TRP A 251 9.00 6.76 4.57
CA TRP A 251 10.10 7.72 4.60
C TRP A 251 11.34 7.15 3.91
N PHE A 252 11.72 5.90 4.25
CA PHE A 252 12.84 5.21 3.61
C PHE A 252 12.64 5.07 2.09
N ILE A 253 11.49 4.54 1.68
CA ILE A 253 11.19 4.26 0.28
C ILE A 253 11.13 5.56 -0.54
N THR A 254 10.48 6.59 0.00
CA THR A 254 10.39 7.92 -0.64
C THR A 254 11.79 8.53 -0.84
N MET A 255 12.68 8.42 0.14
CA MET A 255 14.05 8.90 -0.02
C MET A 255 14.82 8.14 -1.09
N CYS A 256 14.66 6.83 -1.19
CA CYS A 256 15.26 6.06 -2.30
C CYS A 256 14.78 6.58 -3.65
N GLU A 257 13.47 6.79 -3.83
CA GLU A 257 12.90 7.29 -5.08
C GLU A 257 13.35 8.72 -5.40
N GLN A 258 13.35 9.61 -4.41
CA GLN A 258 13.77 10.99 -4.62
C GLN A 258 15.26 11.12 -4.94
N LEU A 259 16.11 10.25 -4.38
CA LEU A 259 17.55 10.19 -4.64
C LEU A 259 17.88 9.43 -5.93
N GLY A 260 16.92 8.70 -6.51
CA GLY A 260 17.16 7.79 -7.63
C GLY A 260 18.06 6.61 -7.26
N THR A 261 18.06 6.20 -6.00
CA THR A 261 18.81 5.04 -5.50
C THR A 261 17.93 3.79 -5.47
N PRO A 262 18.50 2.60 -5.69
CA PRO A 262 17.69 1.38 -5.70
C PRO A 262 17.11 1.05 -4.32
N TYR A 263 15.84 0.65 -4.31
CA TYR A 263 15.14 0.08 -3.15
C TYR A 263 14.95 -1.41 -3.34
N THR A 264 14.05 -1.81 -4.23
CA THR A 264 13.74 -3.20 -4.56
C THR A 264 13.57 -3.40 -6.06
N SER A 265 13.58 -4.66 -6.53
CA SER A 265 13.30 -5.04 -7.91
C SER A 265 12.38 -6.25 -7.96
N ALA A 266 11.41 -6.24 -8.88
CA ALA A 266 10.55 -7.40 -9.15
C ALA A 266 11.29 -8.57 -9.84
N THR A 267 12.47 -8.30 -10.42
CA THR A 267 13.25 -9.30 -11.18
C THR A 267 14.72 -9.25 -10.78
N GLY A 268 15.41 -10.39 -10.88
CA GLY A 268 16.81 -10.51 -10.53
C GLY A 268 17.04 -10.48 -9.01
N GLU A 269 18.02 -9.70 -8.55
CA GLU A 269 18.20 -9.46 -7.12
C GLU A 269 17.11 -8.51 -6.62
N HIS A 270 16.36 -8.95 -5.62
CA HIS A 270 15.16 -8.24 -5.16
C HIS A 270 15.45 -7.11 -4.18
N PHE A 271 16.42 -7.29 -3.27
CA PHE A 271 16.65 -6.38 -2.14
C PHE A 271 17.91 -5.54 -2.37
N LEU A 272 17.74 -4.35 -2.93
CA LEU A 272 18.83 -3.52 -3.46
C LEU A 272 19.18 -2.32 -2.56
N PHE A 273 18.48 -2.14 -1.45
CA PHE A 273 18.49 -0.89 -0.67
C PHE A 273 19.77 -0.66 0.15
N ASN A 274 20.70 -1.63 0.27
CA ASN A 274 21.96 -1.42 1.01
C ASN A 274 23.00 -0.70 0.15
N THR A 275 22.81 0.59 -0.09
CA THR A 275 23.73 1.47 -0.81
C THR A 275 24.41 2.49 0.12
N ALA A 276 25.50 3.10 -0.32
CA ALA A 276 26.17 4.15 0.45
C ALA A 276 25.27 5.40 0.60
N GLU A 277 24.52 5.74 -0.44
CA GLU A 277 23.61 6.86 -0.47
C GLU A 277 22.45 6.65 0.51
N ASN A 278 21.87 5.45 0.53
CA ASN A 278 20.77 5.12 1.45
C ASN A 278 21.25 5.12 2.91
N ARG A 279 22.44 4.63 3.19
CA ARG A 279 23.04 4.75 4.53
C ARG A 279 23.31 6.19 4.94
N SER A 280 23.68 7.05 3.97
CA SER A 280 23.95 8.46 4.23
C SER A 280 22.70 9.24 4.65
N PHE A 281 21.55 9.06 3.98
CA PHE A 281 20.34 9.75 4.43
C PHE A 281 19.83 9.22 5.78
N VAL A 282 19.95 7.92 6.06
CA VAL A 282 19.58 7.35 7.37
C VAL A 282 20.47 7.94 8.47
N LYS A 283 21.77 8.11 8.21
CA LYS A 283 22.68 8.80 9.14
C LYS A 283 22.27 10.26 9.38
N ARG A 284 21.84 10.98 8.35
CA ARG A 284 21.32 12.35 8.47
C ARG A 284 20.08 12.39 9.36
N PHE A 285 19.13 11.48 9.16
CA PHE A 285 17.89 11.39 9.96
C PHE A 285 18.17 11.00 11.41
N ARG A 286 19.18 10.16 11.65
CA ARG A 286 19.67 9.92 13.00
C ARG A 286 20.13 11.22 13.67
N GLY A 287 20.88 12.06 12.98
CA GLY A 287 21.27 13.39 13.49
C GLY A 287 20.06 14.26 13.84
N TRP A 288 18.98 14.21 13.04
CA TRP A 288 17.74 14.91 13.36
C TRP A 288 17.08 14.39 14.66
N TYR A 289 17.05 13.06 14.82
CA TYR A 289 16.53 12.43 16.03
C TYR A 289 17.37 12.80 17.27
N GLU A 290 18.67 12.73 17.18
CA GLU A 290 19.61 13.11 18.27
C GLU A 290 19.49 14.59 18.66
N ASN A 291 19.18 15.47 17.71
CA ASN A 291 18.91 16.89 17.94
C ASN A 291 17.46 17.14 18.43
N GLY A 292 16.63 16.13 18.54
CA GLY A 292 15.21 16.23 18.93
C GLY A 292 14.35 16.95 17.90
N TYR A 293 14.71 16.89 16.60
CA TYR A 293 13.95 17.52 15.50
C TYR A 293 12.78 16.68 15.01
N VAL A 294 12.90 15.35 15.16
CA VAL A 294 11.92 14.41 14.61
C VAL A 294 11.62 13.27 15.58
N THR A 295 10.38 12.79 15.56
CA THR A 295 9.98 11.47 16.03
C THR A 295 9.13 10.78 14.97
N THR A 296 8.97 9.46 15.10
CA THR A 296 8.20 8.66 14.16
C THR A 296 7.06 7.96 14.89
N GLN A 297 6.14 7.37 14.11
CA GLN A 297 5.00 6.64 14.68
C GLN A 297 5.43 5.55 15.66
N GLU A 298 6.39 4.72 15.27
CA GLU A 298 6.86 3.61 16.11
C GLU A 298 7.59 4.09 17.37
N LEU A 299 8.40 5.14 17.26
CA LEU A 299 9.12 5.71 18.40
C LEU A 299 8.19 6.45 19.38
N TYR A 300 7.15 7.08 18.87
CA TYR A 300 6.12 7.72 19.68
C TYR A 300 5.11 6.72 20.26
N GLY A 301 4.95 5.56 19.61
CA GLY A 301 4.02 4.50 20.00
C GLY A 301 2.56 4.75 19.58
N ALA A 302 2.31 5.77 18.75
CA ALA A 302 1.03 6.12 18.18
C ALA A 302 1.22 7.01 16.94
N TYR A 303 0.15 7.33 16.22
CA TYR A 303 0.21 8.31 15.13
C TYR A 303 0.69 9.67 15.66
N THR A 304 1.66 10.29 14.98
CA THR A 304 2.28 11.56 15.37
C THR A 304 1.33 12.74 15.26
N SER A 305 0.17 12.56 14.60
CA SER A 305 -0.94 13.51 14.65
C SER A 305 -1.35 13.88 16.08
N GLY A 306 -1.18 12.96 17.05
CA GLY A 306 -1.41 13.23 18.47
C GLY A 306 -0.52 14.35 19.03
N LEU A 307 0.77 14.41 18.63
CA LEU A 307 1.67 15.50 18.96
C LEU A 307 1.30 16.80 18.24
N PHE A 308 0.87 16.68 16.98
CA PHE A 308 0.52 17.84 16.16
C PHE A 308 -0.70 18.60 16.68
N VAL A 309 -1.72 17.86 17.18
CA VAL A 309 -2.94 18.46 17.76
C VAL A 309 -2.88 18.59 19.28
N ALA A 310 -1.74 18.37 19.92
CA ALA A 310 -1.56 18.41 21.37
C ALA A 310 -1.97 19.77 21.97
N GLY A 311 -2.59 19.68 23.13
CA GLY A 311 -3.08 20.85 23.86
C GLY A 311 -1.99 21.64 24.59
N ALA A 312 -2.40 22.71 25.26
CA ALA A 312 -1.49 23.54 26.04
C ALA A 312 -0.86 22.76 27.18
N GLY A 313 0.49 22.82 27.31
CA GLY A 313 1.24 22.15 28.36
C GLY A 313 1.63 20.70 28.08
N GLU A 314 1.25 20.16 26.93
CA GLU A 314 1.72 18.85 26.43
C GLU A 314 2.90 19.04 25.47
N GLN A 315 3.72 17.99 25.32
CA GLN A 315 4.74 17.98 24.26
C GLN A 315 4.04 17.97 22.91
N LYS A 316 4.49 18.81 21.98
CA LYS A 316 3.83 19.02 20.69
C LYS A 316 4.80 19.04 19.52
N SER A 317 4.26 18.84 18.34
CA SER A 317 4.92 19.13 17.08
C SER A 317 4.21 20.29 16.35
N TYR A 318 4.96 20.96 15.48
CA TYR A 318 4.42 22.03 14.62
C TYR A 318 4.28 21.62 13.17
N MET A 319 4.82 20.44 12.85
CA MET A 319 4.73 19.79 11.55
C MET A 319 4.46 18.29 11.74
N SER A 320 3.71 17.71 10.80
CA SER A 320 3.43 16.28 10.74
C SER A 320 3.41 15.83 9.29
N ILE A 321 4.19 14.81 8.94
CA ILE A 321 4.07 14.12 7.65
C ILE A 321 3.28 12.85 7.87
N GLY A 322 2.19 12.69 7.12
CA GLY A 322 1.32 11.54 7.22
C GLY A 322 0.38 11.42 6.03
N SER A 323 -0.45 10.40 6.07
CA SER A 323 -1.39 10.12 4.99
C SER A 323 -2.39 11.25 4.77
N SER A 324 -2.62 11.61 3.50
CA SER A 324 -3.67 12.54 3.09
C SER A 324 -5.07 12.10 3.54
N ALA A 325 -5.32 10.79 3.64
CA ALA A 325 -6.56 10.22 4.15
C ALA A 325 -6.74 10.43 5.66
N GLY A 326 -5.66 10.78 6.37
CA GLY A 326 -5.66 11.12 7.81
C GLY A 326 -5.94 12.58 8.13
N ALA A 327 -6.27 13.43 7.17
CA ALA A 327 -6.36 14.88 7.35
C ALA A 327 -7.25 15.31 8.52
N THR A 328 -8.38 14.65 8.75
CA THR A 328 -9.28 14.97 9.86
C THR A 328 -8.67 14.72 11.24
N HIS A 329 -7.67 13.82 11.35
CA HIS A 329 -6.91 13.55 12.57
C HIS A 329 -5.80 14.57 12.82
N GLN A 330 -5.42 15.33 11.80
CA GLN A 330 -4.44 16.42 11.86
C GLN A 330 -5.10 17.77 12.21
N ARG A 331 -6.39 17.77 12.51
CA ARG A 331 -7.13 18.97 12.91
C ARG A 331 -7.35 18.98 14.42
N PRO A 332 -6.97 20.02 15.15
CA PRO A 332 -7.21 20.11 16.58
C PRO A 332 -8.71 20.15 16.88
N THR A 333 -9.08 19.81 18.11
CA THR A 333 -10.46 19.96 18.59
C THR A 333 -10.79 21.43 18.82
N LYS A 334 -12.01 21.84 18.46
CA LYS A 334 -12.48 23.23 18.75
C LYS A 334 -12.53 23.48 20.25
N GLU A 335 -11.93 24.59 20.68
CA GLU A 335 -12.00 25.13 22.02
C GLU A 335 -12.88 26.38 22.01
N ASN A 336 -13.91 26.41 22.84
CA ASN A 336 -14.88 27.55 22.86
C ASN A 336 -15.48 27.89 21.48
N GLY A 337 -15.64 26.90 20.60
CA GLY A 337 -16.22 27.06 19.27
C GLY A 337 -15.25 27.49 18.17
N ALA A 338 -13.96 27.68 18.46
CA ALA A 338 -12.91 28.00 17.51
C ALA A 338 -11.77 26.95 17.55
N TYR A 339 -11.07 26.79 16.45
CA TYR A 339 -9.84 25.99 16.43
C TYR A 339 -8.72 26.77 17.13
N PRO A 340 -7.89 26.13 17.99
CA PRO A 340 -6.75 26.77 18.65
C PRO A 340 -5.68 27.26 17.66
N PHE A 341 -5.60 26.62 16.49
CA PHE A 341 -4.77 27.05 15.36
C PHE A 341 -5.36 26.56 14.04
N GLU A 342 -4.97 27.21 12.95
CA GLU A 342 -5.28 26.78 11.60
C GLU A 342 -4.22 25.79 11.08
N VAL A 343 -4.65 24.78 10.34
CA VAL A 343 -3.78 23.79 9.72
C VAL A 343 -3.52 24.18 8.26
N GLY A 344 -2.27 24.30 7.89
CA GLY A 344 -1.85 24.33 6.50
C GLY A 344 -1.46 22.93 6.02
N ILE A 345 -1.66 22.67 4.74
CA ILE A 345 -1.24 21.43 4.08
C ILE A 345 -0.43 21.77 2.83
N THR A 346 0.67 21.08 2.63
CA THR A 346 1.51 21.22 1.45
C THR A 346 2.11 19.86 1.07
N THR A 347 2.81 19.79 -0.06
CA THR A 347 3.56 18.61 -0.48
C THR A 347 4.68 18.30 0.51
N ILE A 348 5.13 17.04 0.57
CA ILE A 348 6.32 16.68 1.35
C ILE A 348 7.57 17.31 0.72
N PRO A 349 8.63 17.56 1.51
CA PRO A 349 9.90 18.06 0.98
C PRO A 349 10.49 17.14 -0.07
N GLN A 350 11.22 17.71 -1.02
CA GLN A 350 11.85 16.99 -2.13
C GLN A 350 13.37 17.10 -2.06
N VAL A 351 14.07 16.11 -2.62
CA VAL A 351 15.51 16.22 -2.92
C VAL A 351 15.71 17.14 -4.13
N ASP A 352 14.87 16.98 -5.15
CA ASP A 352 14.83 17.81 -6.35
C ASP A 352 13.37 18.13 -6.71
N SER A 353 12.97 19.37 -6.52
CA SER A 353 11.60 19.84 -6.81
C SER A 353 11.25 19.78 -8.31
N SER A 354 12.23 19.73 -9.20
CA SER A 354 11.99 19.57 -10.64
C SER A 354 11.66 18.12 -11.04
N ASN A 355 11.95 17.15 -10.18
CA ASN A 355 11.63 15.74 -10.34
C ASN A 355 10.98 15.19 -9.08
N ALA A 356 9.89 15.82 -8.68
CA ALA A 356 9.18 15.48 -7.45
C ALA A 356 8.71 14.02 -7.44
N LYS A 357 8.84 13.37 -6.26
CA LYS A 357 8.38 12.01 -6.00
C LYS A 357 7.64 11.95 -4.68
N VAL A 358 6.47 11.32 -4.70
CA VAL A 358 5.67 11.04 -3.50
C VAL A 358 5.01 9.68 -3.62
N ILE A 359 4.97 8.93 -2.53
CA ILE A 359 4.44 7.58 -2.54
C ILE A 359 2.93 7.56 -2.81
N SER A 360 2.48 6.72 -3.75
CA SER A 360 1.06 6.38 -3.93
C SER A 360 0.67 5.28 -2.96
N GLN A 361 -0.41 5.50 -2.24
CA GLN A 361 -0.99 4.56 -1.27
C GLN A 361 -2.50 4.45 -1.46
N GLY A 362 -3.15 3.69 -0.59
CA GLY A 362 -4.59 3.48 -0.63
C GLY A 362 -4.98 2.19 -1.35
N PRO A 363 -6.21 1.71 -1.11
CA PRO A 363 -6.60 0.37 -1.52
C PRO A 363 -6.85 0.26 -3.01
N SER A 364 -6.38 -0.85 -3.55
CA SER A 364 -6.88 -1.48 -4.75
C SER A 364 -7.76 -2.68 -4.39
N LEU A 365 -8.52 -3.19 -5.35
CA LEU A 365 -9.33 -4.40 -5.22
C LEU A 365 -8.69 -5.53 -6.04
N CYS A 366 -8.62 -6.73 -5.48
CA CYS A 366 -8.32 -7.97 -6.20
C CYS A 366 -9.48 -8.96 -6.10
N ILE A 367 -9.57 -9.88 -7.07
CA ILE A 367 -10.54 -10.99 -7.10
C ILE A 367 -9.77 -12.28 -6.88
N PHE A 368 -10.29 -13.15 -6.02
CA PHE A 368 -9.73 -14.48 -5.82
C PHE A 368 -10.36 -15.49 -6.77
N ASP A 369 -9.54 -16.44 -7.25
CA ASP A 369 -10.05 -17.52 -8.09
C ASP A 369 -11.01 -18.42 -7.28
N LYS A 370 -12.11 -18.81 -7.90
CA LYS A 370 -13.15 -19.63 -7.33
C LYS A 370 -13.49 -20.77 -8.27
N ALA A 371 -13.81 -21.93 -7.71
CA ALA A 371 -14.23 -23.08 -8.49
C ALA A 371 -15.52 -22.80 -9.29
N ASN A 372 -16.43 -22.03 -8.73
CA ASN A 372 -17.63 -21.52 -9.43
C ASN A 372 -17.29 -20.24 -10.18
N LYS A 373 -17.18 -20.29 -11.50
CA LYS A 373 -16.88 -19.11 -12.33
C LYS A 373 -17.96 -18.01 -12.28
N GLN A 374 -19.20 -18.34 -11.93
CA GLN A 374 -20.23 -17.33 -11.73
C GLN A 374 -19.95 -16.43 -10.52
N GLU A 375 -19.27 -16.94 -9.50
CA GLU A 375 -18.77 -16.11 -8.41
C GLU A 375 -17.67 -15.14 -8.87
N VAL A 376 -16.78 -15.55 -9.77
CA VAL A 376 -15.75 -14.67 -10.36
C VAL A 376 -16.40 -13.57 -11.20
N TYR A 377 -17.37 -13.93 -12.08
CA TYR A 377 -18.05 -12.95 -12.91
C TYR A 377 -18.90 -11.97 -12.11
N ALA A 378 -19.60 -12.43 -11.08
CA ALA A 378 -20.36 -11.57 -10.18
C ALA A 378 -19.44 -10.65 -9.35
N SER A 379 -18.30 -11.16 -8.87
CA SER A 379 -17.27 -10.36 -8.20
C SER A 379 -16.73 -9.27 -9.11
N TRP A 380 -16.49 -9.61 -10.37
CA TRP A 380 -16.04 -8.65 -11.37
C TRP A 380 -17.07 -7.56 -11.65
N LEU A 381 -18.36 -7.90 -11.79
CA LEU A 381 -19.42 -6.90 -11.97
C LEU A 381 -19.49 -5.92 -10.80
N PHE A 382 -19.36 -6.42 -9.57
CA PHE A 382 -19.35 -5.57 -8.39
C PHE A 382 -18.08 -4.70 -8.31
N MET A 383 -16.90 -5.28 -8.55
CA MET A 383 -15.65 -4.53 -8.64
C MET A 383 -15.74 -3.45 -9.73
N LYS A 384 -16.17 -3.79 -10.94
CA LYS A 384 -16.36 -2.85 -12.04
C LYS A 384 -17.33 -1.72 -11.64
N PHE A 385 -18.47 -2.06 -11.03
CA PHE A 385 -19.44 -1.08 -10.57
C PHE A 385 -18.81 -0.09 -9.60
N LEU A 386 -18.13 -0.55 -8.55
CA LEU A 386 -17.49 0.33 -7.58
C LEU A 386 -16.39 1.18 -8.23
N THR A 387 -15.52 0.58 -9.05
CA THR A 387 -14.34 1.26 -9.58
C THR A 387 -14.61 2.18 -10.77
N THR A 388 -15.82 2.15 -11.36
CA THR A 388 -16.18 3.01 -12.52
C THR A 388 -17.38 3.93 -12.26
N THR A 389 -17.96 3.92 -11.05
CA THR A 389 -19.09 4.81 -10.70
C THR A 389 -18.54 6.12 -10.15
N VAL A 390 -18.74 7.21 -10.89
CA VAL A 390 -18.21 8.54 -10.56
C VAL A 390 -18.76 9.05 -9.22
N GLU A 391 -20.06 8.88 -9.00
CA GLU A 391 -20.75 9.30 -7.77
C GLU A 391 -20.21 8.55 -6.54
N PHE A 392 -19.96 7.24 -6.66
CA PHE A 392 -19.32 6.48 -5.59
C PHE A 392 -17.97 7.06 -5.22
N HIS A 393 -17.13 7.35 -6.21
CA HIS A 393 -15.80 7.91 -5.95
C HIS A 393 -15.86 9.31 -5.32
N ALA A 394 -16.81 10.15 -5.74
CA ALA A 394 -17.03 11.46 -5.15
C ALA A 394 -17.42 11.33 -3.67
N GLU A 395 -18.47 10.58 -3.36
CA GLU A 395 -18.98 10.41 -1.99
C GLU A 395 -17.95 9.68 -1.09
N PHE A 396 -17.27 8.67 -1.62
CA PHE A 396 -16.24 7.93 -0.88
C PHE A 396 -15.05 8.80 -0.53
N SER A 397 -14.58 9.64 -1.46
CA SER A 397 -13.50 10.60 -1.24
C SER A 397 -13.88 11.65 -0.22
N MET A 398 -15.09 12.22 -0.32
CA MET A 398 -15.60 13.20 0.64
C MET A 398 -15.73 12.63 2.06
N ALA A 399 -16.10 11.36 2.19
CA ALA A 399 -16.25 10.67 3.48
C ALA A 399 -14.93 10.26 4.12
N SER A 400 -13.82 10.22 3.37
CA SER A 400 -12.56 9.63 3.83
C SER A 400 -11.34 10.55 3.74
N GLY A 401 -11.33 11.54 2.83
CA GLY A 401 -10.12 12.27 2.45
C GLY A 401 -9.19 11.49 1.49
N TYR A 402 -9.58 10.29 1.03
CA TYR A 402 -8.91 9.63 -0.09
C TYR A 402 -9.13 10.40 -1.39
N VAL A 403 -8.18 10.27 -2.31
CA VAL A 403 -8.26 10.86 -3.65
C VAL A 403 -9.02 9.90 -4.58
N PRO A 404 -9.95 10.40 -5.41
CA PRO A 404 -10.63 9.57 -6.38
C PRO A 404 -9.66 9.10 -7.46
N VAL A 405 -9.94 7.93 -8.03
CA VAL A 405 -9.07 7.31 -9.04
C VAL A 405 -9.52 7.59 -10.49
N LEU A 406 -10.68 8.23 -10.67
CA LEU A 406 -11.24 8.61 -11.97
C LEU A 406 -11.08 10.10 -12.22
N LYS A 407 -10.65 10.47 -13.43
CA LYS A 407 -10.51 11.86 -13.88
C LYS A 407 -11.83 12.62 -13.88
N SER A 408 -12.92 11.93 -14.25
CA SER A 408 -14.27 12.53 -14.34
C SER A 408 -14.82 12.98 -12.99
N VAL A 409 -14.31 12.47 -11.87
CA VAL A 409 -14.75 12.92 -10.54
C VAL A 409 -14.41 14.39 -10.30
N ALA A 410 -13.29 14.87 -10.83
CA ALA A 410 -12.92 16.28 -10.71
C ALA A 410 -13.95 17.26 -11.32
N THR A 411 -14.77 16.78 -12.25
CA THR A 411 -15.84 17.55 -12.90
C THR A 411 -17.25 17.24 -12.37
N ASN A 412 -17.35 16.37 -11.35
CA ASN A 412 -18.61 16.11 -10.66
C ASN A 412 -19.00 17.34 -9.82
N ASP A 413 -20.20 17.83 -9.98
CA ASP A 413 -20.65 19.09 -9.35
C ASP A 413 -20.55 19.06 -7.82
N ILE A 414 -20.95 17.94 -7.19
CA ILE A 414 -20.93 17.76 -5.73
C ILE A 414 -19.47 17.76 -5.21
N TYR A 415 -18.59 17.05 -5.91
CA TYR A 415 -17.18 16.98 -5.52
C TYR A 415 -16.46 18.32 -5.73
N ALA A 416 -16.75 19.02 -6.84
CA ALA A 416 -16.21 20.36 -7.12
C ALA A 416 -16.68 21.40 -6.08
N GLU A 417 -17.95 21.35 -5.66
CA GLU A 417 -18.49 22.20 -4.60
C GLU A 417 -17.77 21.91 -3.27
N TRP A 418 -17.61 20.63 -2.91
CA TRP A 418 -16.89 20.24 -1.70
C TRP A 418 -15.43 20.73 -1.70
N LEU A 419 -14.71 20.58 -2.83
CA LEU A 419 -13.36 21.12 -2.97
C LEU A 419 -13.29 22.62 -2.83
N SER A 420 -14.34 23.37 -3.20
CA SER A 420 -14.38 24.83 -3.05
C SER A 420 -14.42 25.27 -1.59
N GLY A 421 -14.86 24.41 -0.67
CA GLY A 421 -14.87 24.60 0.78
C GLY A 421 -13.55 24.25 1.46
N ALA A 422 -12.46 24.04 0.70
CA ALA A 422 -11.15 23.66 1.27
C ALA A 422 -10.57 24.78 2.15
N ASP A 423 -10.35 24.48 3.42
CA ASP A 423 -9.70 25.35 4.42
C ASP A 423 -8.95 24.51 5.47
N GLY A 424 -8.19 25.16 6.33
CA GLY A 424 -7.44 24.49 7.42
C GLY A 424 -8.28 24.13 8.65
N GLY A 425 -9.59 24.29 8.58
CA GLY A 425 -10.55 23.99 9.64
C GLY A 425 -11.51 22.87 9.23
N ASP A 426 -12.79 23.19 9.07
CA ASP A 426 -13.83 22.21 8.74
C ASP A 426 -13.63 21.59 7.35
N GLY A 427 -13.03 22.31 6.41
CA GLY A 427 -12.68 21.88 5.06
C GLY A 427 -11.32 21.18 4.91
N ILE A 428 -10.67 20.75 5.99
CA ILE A 428 -9.31 20.17 5.94
C ILE A 428 -9.17 18.95 5.02
N ALA A 429 -10.19 18.10 4.94
CA ALA A 429 -10.17 16.97 4.03
C ALA A 429 -10.18 17.40 2.55
N ALA A 430 -10.95 18.46 2.23
CA ALA A 430 -10.97 19.06 0.90
C ALA A 430 -9.62 19.73 0.57
N LEU A 431 -9.02 20.41 1.56
CA LEU A 431 -7.68 21.00 1.41
C LEU A 431 -6.62 19.92 1.12
N SER A 432 -6.65 18.82 1.86
CA SER A 432 -5.76 17.68 1.61
C SER A 432 -5.95 17.08 0.21
N ALA A 433 -7.20 16.89 -0.21
CA ALA A 433 -7.51 16.38 -1.55
C ALA A 433 -7.00 17.30 -2.67
N LYS A 434 -7.09 18.63 -2.49
CA LYS A 434 -6.52 19.60 -3.47
C LYS A 434 -5.01 19.44 -3.61
N VAL A 435 -4.28 19.38 -2.49
CA VAL A 435 -2.82 19.17 -2.51
C VAL A 435 -2.46 17.85 -3.21
N CYS A 436 -3.24 16.79 -2.98
CA CYS A 436 -3.02 15.51 -3.65
C CYS A 436 -3.27 15.58 -5.16
N LEU A 437 -4.32 16.29 -5.60
CA LEU A 437 -4.62 16.45 -7.03
C LEU A 437 -3.54 17.28 -7.74
N ASP A 438 -2.96 18.27 -7.06
CA ASP A 438 -1.90 19.13 -7.61
C ASP A 438 -0.57 18.36 -7.80
N GLN A 439 -0.35 17.24 -7.10
CA GLN A 439 0.89 16.44 -7.18
C GLN A 439 0.73 15.08 -7.86
N VAL A 440 -0.38 14.84 -8.58
CA VAL A 440 -0.71 13.53 -9.16
C VAL A 440 0.39 12.99 -10.10
N ASP A 441 1.12 13.85 -10.78
CA ASP A 441 2.23 13.48 -11.67
C ASP A 441 3.52 13.07 -10.92
N ALA A 442 3.59 13.33 -9.61
CA ALA A 442 4.72 12.95 -8.77
C ALA A 442 4.56 11.56 -8.14
N TYR A 443 3.42 10.90 -8.31
CA TYR A 443 3.14 9.63 -7.68
C TYR A 443 3.95 8.48 -8.25
N TYR A 444 4.50 7.67 -7.35
CA TYR A 444 5.17 6.42 -7.66
C TYR A 444 4.63 5.28 -6.78
N THR A 445 4.86 4.05 -7.22
CA THR A 445 4.60 2.82 -6.48
C THR A 445 5.82 1.91 -6.55
N SER A 446 6.11 1.21 -5.46
CA SER A 446 7.21 0.24 -5.43
C SER A 446 6.84 -1.03 -6.20
N PRO A 447 7.81 -1.74 -6.82
CA PRO A 447 7.58 -3.03 -7.46
C PRO A 447 6.98 -4.04 -6.50
N ALA A 448 6.02 -4.83 -7.00
CA ALA A 448 5.37 -5.90 -6.25
C ALA A 448 5.92 -7.27 -6.65
N PHE A 449 6.42 -8.04 -5.67
CA PHE A 449 6.97 -9.38 -5.83
C PHE A 449 6.87 -10.15 -4.51
N ASN A 450 7.10 -11.45 -4.53
CA ASN A 450 7.18 -12.21 -3.28
C ASN A 450 8.34 -11.68 -2.41
N GLY A 451 8.01 -11.19 -1.21
CA GLY A 451 8.96 -10.54 -0.30
C GLY A 451 8.92 -9.02 -0.28
N SER A 452 8.14 -8.34 -1.16
CA SER A 452 8.05 -6.87 -1.15
C SER A 452 7.42 -6.33 0.13
N SER A 453 6.40 -7.00 0.72
CA SER A 453 5.87 -6.66 2.05
C SER A 453 6.94 -6.80 3.13
N VAL A 454 7.71 -7.90 3.09
CA VAL A 454 8.82 -8.12 4.04
C VAL A 454 9.86 -7.01 3.94
N ALA A 455 10.23 -6.62 2.70
CA ALA A 455 11.18 -5.51 2.50
C ALA A 455 10.65 -4.22 3.12
N ARG A 456 9.37 -3.91 2.94
CA ARG A 456 8.72 -2.74 3.52
C ARG A 456 8.80 -2.75 5.05
N ASP A 457 8.43 -3.86 5.69
CA ASP A 457 8.51 -4.03 7.14
C ASP A 457 9.96 -3.87 7.64
N GLN A 458 10.92 -4.49 6.94
CA GLN A 458 12.32 -4.46 7.36
C GLN A 458 12.97 -3.09 7.22
N VAL A 459 12.64 -2.27 6.22
CA VAL A 459 13.18 -0.91 6.12
C VAL A 459 12.55 0.06 7.14
N GLY A 460 11.30 -0.17 7.54
CA GLY A 460 10.69 0.56 8.67
C GLY A 460 11.44 0.29 9.97
N LEU A 461 11.64 -0.99 10.31
CA LEU A 461 12.43 -1.42 11.47
C LEU A 461 13.89 -0.93 11.40
N LEU A 462 14.47 -0.89 10.19
CA LEU A 462 15.83 -0.40 9.96
C LEU A 462 15.97 1.09 10.33
N ILE A 463 15.00 1.94 9.93
CA ILE A 463 14.98 3.35 10.34
C ILE A 463 14.95 3.44 11.86
N GLN A 464 13.97 2.81 12.52
CA GLN A 464 13.81 2.82 13.97
C GLN A 464 15.09 2.40 14.70
N ASP A 465 15.67 1.30 14.28
CA ASP A 465 16.90 0.75 14.83
C ASP A 465 18.10 1.73 14.67
N CYS A 466 18.25 2.32 13.47
CA CYS A 466 19.33 3.24 13.20
C CYS A 466 19.19 4.58 13.94
N LEU A 467 17.97 5.05 14.17
CA LEU A 467 17.74 6.28 14.93
C LEU A 467 18.11 6.12 16.41
N THR A 468 17.84 4.96 17.01
CA THR A 468 17.90 4.75 18.48
C THR A 468 19.11 3.99 18.97
N ALA A 469 19.81 3.21 18.13
CA ALA A 469 20.93 2.38 18.56
C ALA A 469 22.11 3.22 19.11
N THR A 470 22.68 2.78 20.22
CA THR A 470 23.92 3.36 20.77
C THR A 470 25.13 2.69 20.13
N ALA A 471 26.06 3.47 19.58
CA ALA A 471 27.28 2.95 18.98
C ALA A 471 28.45 3.95 19.08
N ASP A 472 29.67 3.46 19.27
CA ASP A 472 30.89 4.27 19.21
C ASP A 472 31.25 4.63 17.75
N ASP A 473 30.95 3.71 16.80
CA ASP A 473 31.11 3.91 15.37
C ASP A 473 29.74 3.81 14.71
N VAL A 474 29.15 4.97 14.42
CA VAL A 474 27.79 5.08 13.81
C VAL A 474 27.77 4.52 12.38
N ASP A 475 28.82 4.72 11.58
CA ASP A 475 28.87 4.24 10.20
C ASP A 475 28.92 2.71 10.16
N ALA A 476 29.74 2.09 11.00
CA ALA A 476 29.80 0.63 11.12
C ALA A 476 28.47 0.05 11.63
N MET A 477 27.83 0.68 12.60
CA MET A 477 26.53 0.25 13.12
C MET A 477 25.46 0.32 12.03
N ILE A 478 25.34 1.42 11.29
CA ILE A 478 24.37 1.58 10.19
C ILE A 478 24.61 0.50 9.13
N LEU A 479 25.87 0.31 8.68
CA LEU A 479 26.19 -0.74 7.71
C LEU A 479 25.72 -2.12 8.19
N GLN A 480 26.02 -2.50 9.43
CA GLN A 480 25.62 -3.77 10.01
C GLN A 480 24.07 -3.93 10.05
N LYS A 481 23.33 -2.86 10.36
CA LYS A 481 21.87 -2.87 10.38
C LYS A 481 21.29 -3.07 8.98
N PHE A 482 21.85 -2.42 7.95
CA PHE A 482 21.47 -2.61 6.57
C PHE A 482 21.73 -4.04 6.07
N GLU A 483 22.89 -4.60 6.36
CA GLU A 483 23.23 -5.99 6.02
C GLU A 483 22.26 -6.96 6.69
N ALA A 484 21.97 -6.77 7.98
CA ALA A 484 21.01 -7.61 8.70
C ALA A 484 19.58 -7.51 8.13
N ALA A 485 19.14 -6.33 7.72
CA ALA A 485 17.82 -6.13 7.12
C ALA A 485 17.71 -6.85 5.75
N VAL A 486 18.73 -6.76 4.89
CA VAL A 486 18.78 -7.48 3.61
C VAL A 486 18.74 -9.00 3.83
N GLU A 487 19.54 -9.53 4.77
CA GLU A 487 19.54 -10.96 5.08
C GLU A 487 18.19 -11.45 5.65
N LYS A 488 17.54 -10.64 6.49
CA LYS A 488 16.17 -10.97 6.95
C LYS A 488 15.15 -10.98 5.80
N CYS A 489 15.24 -10.02 4.87
CA CYS A 489 14.39 -10.03 3.69
C CYS A 489 14.55 -11.32 2.89
N LYS A 490 15.79 -11.76 2.63
CA LYS A 490 16.08 -13.01 1.90
C LYS A 490 15.61 -14.27 2.63
N TYR A 491 15.59 -14.24 3.96
CA TYR A 491 15.17 -15.39 4.77
C TYR A 491 13.65 -15.52 4.88
N LEU A 492 12.92 -14.40 4.89
CA LEU A 492 11.49 -14.34 5.15
C LEU A 492 10.63 -14.28 3.87
N SER A 493 11.23 -14.05 2.69
CA SER A 493 10.56 -13.97 1.38
C SER A 493 10.31 -15.31 0.68
#